data_5ed4fe8158673d4157132b96af14e943
#
_entry.id   5ed4fe8158673d4157132b96af14e943
#
_cell.length_a   1.000
_cell.length_b   1.000
_cell.length_c   1.000
_cell.angle_alpha   90.00
_cell.angle_beta   90.00
_cell.angle_gamma   90.00
#
_symmetry.space_group_name_H-M   'P 1'
#
loop_
_entity.id
_entity.type
_entity.pdbx_description
1 polymer ?
#
loop_
_entity_poly.entity_id
_entity_poly.type
_entity_poly.pdbx_seq_one_letter_code
_entity_poly.pdbx_strand_id
1 'polypeptide(L)'
;MAFTRVFIHGLESSSRGNKGVFFRARYPDMIIEDFKGTLEQRMKKLNRMLSDKKDLILVGSSFGGLMAAIYACNHDDRVKKLILLAPALNLDESINDKL
;
A
#
# COMPACT_ATOMS: atom_id res chain seq x y z
N MET A 1 -11.10 16.07 -12.21
CA MET A 1 -10.72 14.66 -12.29
C MET A 1 -10.52 14.10 -10.89
N ALA A 2 -11.13 12.97 -10.62
CA ALA A 2 -11.07 12.38 -9.30
C ALA A 2 -9.98 11.31 -9.24
N PHE A 3 -9.16 11.38 -8.19
CA PHE A 3 -8.18 10.34 -7.90
C PHE A 3 -8.71 9.48 -6.76
N THR A 4 -8.33 8.22 -6.77
CA THR A 4 -8.65 7.31 -5.68
C THR A 4 -7.40 7.11 -4.83
N ARG A 5 -7.48 7.53 -3.58
CA ARG A 5 -6.38 7.37 -2.64
C ARG A 5 -6.50 6.07 -1.89
N VAL A 6 -5.40 5.37 -1.73
CA VAL A 6 -5.35 4.09 -1.02
C VAL A 6 -4.18 4.11 -0.05
N PHE A 7 -4.44 3.76 1.20
CA PHE A 7 -3.37 3.60 2.19
C PHE A 7 -3.20 2.11 2.50
N ILE A 8 -1.96 1.64 2.48
CA ILE A 8 -1.61 0.24 2.74
C ILE A 8 -0.69 0.19 3.94
N HIS A 9 -1.16 -0.40 5.05
CA HIS A 9 -0.42 -0.45 6.30
C HIS A 9 0.65 -1.55 6.31
N GLY A 10 1.53 -1.51 7.32
CA GLY A 10 2.60 -2.47 7.48
C GLY A 10 2.18 -3.78 8.13
N LEU A 11 3.16 -4.66 8.34
CA LEU A 11 2.93 -6.00 8.88
C LEU A 11 2.34 -5.99 10.28
N GLU A 12 2.87 -5.14 11.13
CA GLU A 12 2.48 -5.08 12.53
C GLU A 12 1.52 -3.94 12.81
N SER A 13 0.81 -3.51 11.77
CA SER A 13 -0.14 -2.43 11.88
C SER A 13 -1.49 -2.90 11.33
N SER A 14 -2.42 -1.96 11.27
CA SER A 14 -3.75 -2.21 10.75
C SER A 14 -4.30 -0.91 10.19
N SER A 15 -5.51 -0.99 9.65
CA SER A 15 -6.25 0.19 9.22
C SER A 15 -6.50 1.16 10.37
N ARG A 16 -6.39 0.68 11.60
CA ARG A 16 -6.63 1.48 12.83
C ARG A 16 -5.35 1.91 13.52
N GLY A 17 -4.20 1.66 12.92
CA GLY A 17 -2.93 2.17 13.42
C GLY A 17 -2.87 3.69 13.26
N ASN A 18 -1.81 4.29 13.80
CA ASN A 18 -1.67 5.75 13.82
C ASN A 18 -1.80 6.39 12.44
N LYS A 19 -1.15 5.80 11.44
CA LYS A 19 -1.21 6.35 10.09
C LYS A 19 -2.58 6.17 9.45
N GLY A 20 -3.19 5.00 9.68
CA GLY A 20 -4.54 4.76 9.17
C GLY A 20 -5.55 5.74 9.73
N VAL A 21 -5.48 5.97 11.04
CA VAL A 21 -6.35 6.93 11.72
C VAL A 21 -6.13 8.33 11.18
N PHE A 22 -4.85 8.72 11.03
CA PHE A 22 -4.50 10.04 10.50
C PHE A 22 -5.07 10.25 9.10
N PHE A 23 -4.84 9.30 8.20
CA PHE A 23 -5.30 9.44 6.82
C PHE A 23 -6.81 9.41 6.70
N ARG A 24 -7.47 8.58 7.51
CA ARG A 24 -8.93 8.52 7.48
C ARG A 24 -9.55 9.84 7.90
N ALA A 25 -8.97 10.49 8.90
CA ALA A 25 -9.45 11.79 9.36
C ALA A 25 -9.20 12.86 8.30
N ARG A 26 -8.06 12.80 7.62
CA ARG A 26 -7.68 13.81 6.64
C ARG A 26 -8.37 13.61 5.29
N TYR A 27 -8.55 12.37 4.89
CA TYR A 27 -9.14 12.01 3.60
C TYR A 27 -10.24 10.97 3.83
N PRO A 28 -11.47 11.43 4.13
CA PRO A 28 -12.55 10.47 4.45
C PRO A 28 -12.85 9.47 3.34
N ASP A 29 -12.55 9.81 2.08
CA ASP A 29 -12.80 8.93 0.95
C ASP A 29 -11.67 7.94 0.68
N MET A 30 -10.58 8.03 1.44
CA MET A 30 -9.41 7.19 1.22
C MET A 30 -9.74 5.74 1.55
N ILE A 31 -9.33 4.82 0.68
CA ILE A 31 -9.52 3.39 0.91
C ILE A 31 -8.45 2.94 1.90
N ILE A 32 -8.89 2.46 3.05
CA ILE A 32 -8.01 2.00 4.12
C ILE A 32 -8.59 0.71 4.66
N GLU A 33 -8.03 -0.43 4.25
CA GLU A 33 -8.49 -1.74 4.69
C GLU A 33 -7.38 -2.52 5.36
N ASP A 34 -7.74 -3.56 6.07
CA ASP A 34 -6.78 -4.43 6.74
C ASP A 34 -6.24 -5.47 5.78
N PHE A 35 -4.94 -5.74 5.91
CA PHE A 35 -4.27 -6.79 5.15
C PHE A 35 -3.63 -7.76 6.13
N LYS A 36 -3.83 -9.04 5.91
CA LYS A 36 -3.33 -10.10 6.78
C LYS A 36 -2.70 -11.20 5.97
N GLY A 37 -1.83 -11.95 6.61
CA GLY A 37 -1.24 -13.13 6.01
C GLY A 37 0.06 -12.86 5.26
N THR A 38 0.34 -13.72 4.31
CA THR A 38 1.57 -13.64 3.51
C THR A 38 1.49 -12.49 2.51
N LEU A 39 2.62 -12.16 1.93
CA LEU A 39 2.66 -11.17 0.86
C LEU A 39 1.72 -11.56 -0.28
N GLU A 40 1.74 -12.84 -0.64
CA GLU A 40 0.87 -13.33 -1.72
C GLU A 40 -0.60 -13.12 -1.39
N GLN A 41 -1.02 -13.46 -0.16
CA GLN A 41 -2.41 -13.28 0.27
C GLN A 41 -2.80 -11.80 0.28
N ARG A 42 -1.91 -10.97 0.77
CA ARG A 42 -2.13 -9.53 0.83
C ARG A 42 -2.23 -8.92 -0.57
N MET A 43 -1.37 -9.34 -1.48
CA MET A 43 -1.41 -8.85 -2.86
C MET A 43 -2.67 -9.31 -3.58
N LYS A 44 -3.13 -10.53 -3.32
CA LYS A 44 -4.40 -11.00 -3.88
C LYS A 44 -5.55 -10.10 -3.46
N LYS A 45 -5.59 -9.74 -2.17
CA LYS A 45 -6.63 -8.83 -1.69
C LYS A 45 -6.52 -7.47 -2.35
N LEU A 46 -5.31 -6.93 -2.42
CA LEU A 46 -5.09 -5.61 -3.01
C LEU A 46 -5.51 -5.59 -4.47
N ASN A 47 -5.10 -6.59 -5.23
CA ASN A 47 -5.48 -6.69 -6.64
C ASN A 47 -6.99 -6.74 -6.82
N ARG A 48 -7.67 -7.48 -5.95
CA ARG A 48 -9.13 -7.59 -6.01
C ARG A 48 -9.80 -6.27 -5.66
N MET A 49 -9.32 -5.60 -4.62
CA MET A 49 -9.87 -4.31 -4.19
C MET A 49 -9.79 -3.25 -5.28
N LEU A 50 -8.72 -3.27 -6.04
CA LEU A 50 -8.43 -2.22 -7.00
C LEU A 50 -8.72 -2.62 -8.45
N SER A 51 -9.35 -3.78 -8.65
CA SER A 51 -9.56 -4.34 -10.00
C SER A 51 -10.38 -3.45 -10.91
N ASP A 52 -11.29 -2.67 -10.36
CA ASP A 52 -12.16 -1.78 -11.13
C ASP A 52 -11.79 -0.30 -10.96
N LYS A 53 -10.61 -0.02 -10.44
CA LYS A 53 -10.20 1.35 -10.12
C LYS A 53 -9.00 1.79 -10.94
N LYS A 54 -8.94 3.09 -11.17
CA LYS A 54 -7.83 3.72 -11.89
C LYS A 54 -7.53 5.07 -11.28
N ASP A 55 -6.54 5.77 -11.81
CA ASP A 55 -6.11 7.07 -11.31
C ASP A 55 -5.80 6.99 -9.82
N LEU A 56 -5.01 5.95 -9.47
CA LEU A 56 -4.73 5.62 -8.09
C LEU A 56 -3.56 6.44 -7.53
N ILE A 57 -3.74 6.87 -6.29
CA ILE A 57 -2.64 7.42 -5.49
C ILE A 57 -2.43 6.43 -4.35
N LEU A 58 -1.32 5.69 -4.41
CA LEU A 58 -1.02 4.66 -3.43
C LEU A 58 -0.05 5.22 -2.39
N VAL A 59 -0.42 5.07 -1.13
CA VAL A 59 0.42 5.45 0.00
C VAL A 59 0.67 4.17 0.79
N GLY A 60 1.91 3.69 0.78
CA GLY A 60 2.25 2.46 1.48
C GLY A 60 3.26 2.73 2.59
N SER A 61 3.01 2.16 3.76
CA SER A 61 3.86 2.31 4.92
C SER A 61 4.52 0.98 5.26
N SER A 62 5.84 0.99 5.43
CA SER A 62 6.60 -0.19 5.81
C SER A 62 6.37 -1.32 4.81
N PHE A 63 5.89 -2.48 5.25
CA PHE A 63 5.58 -3.60 4.35
C PHE A 63 4.49 -3.23 3.33
N GLY A 64 3.57 -2.33 3.72
CA GLY A 64 2.58 -1.80 2.79
C GLY A 64 3.22 -1.00 1.66
N GLY A 65 4.39 -0.41 1.90
CA GLY A 65 5.16 0.25 0.85
C GLY A 65 5.66 -0.74 -0.18
N LEU A 66 6.11 -1.91 0.25
CA LEU A 66 6.50 -2.97 -0.67
C LEU A 66 5.31 -3.42 -1.52
N MET A 67 4.16 -3.63 -0.89
CA MET A 67 2.94 -3.99 -1.61
C MET A 67 2.55 -2.95 -2.65
N ALA A 68 2.60 -1.68 -2.26
CA ALA A 68 2.27 -0.58 -3.17
C ALA A 68 3.23 -0.52 -4.36
N ALA A 69 4.52 -0.73 -4.10
CA ALA A 69 5.52 -0.72 -5.16
C ALA A 69 5.31 -1.87 -6.15
N ILE A 70 5.02 -3.06 -5.63
CA ILE A 70 4.73 -4.22 -6.48
C ILE A 70 3.49 -3.93 -7.34
N TYR A 71 2.45 -3.41 -6.73
CA TYR A 71 1.22 -3.09 -7.46
C TYR A 71 1.51 -2.06 -8.56
N ALA A 72 2.24 -1.02 -8.24
CA ALA A 72 2.55 0.04 -9.21
C ALA A 72 3.39 -0.49 -10.38
N CYS A 73 4.31 -1.42 -10.12
CA CYS A 73 5.10 -2.01 -11.17
C CYS A 73 4.27 -2.86 -12.13
N ASN A 74 3.24 -3.52 -11.60
CA ASN A 74 2.39 -4.41 -12.40
C ASN A 74 1.21 -3.70 -13.06
N HIS A 75 0.88 -2.49 -12.58
CA HIS A 75 -0.28 -1.74 -13.06
C HIS A 75 0.06 -0.26 -13.21
N ASP A 76 1.16 0.02 -13.87
CA ASP A 76 1.67 1.39 -13.98
C ASP A 76 0.69 2.33 -14.69
N ASP A 77 -0.13 1.79 -15.57
CA ASP A 77 -1.15 2.58 -16.28
C ASP A 77 -2.28 3.05 -15.35
N ARG A 78 -2.44 2.43 -14.20
CA ARG A 78 -3.50 2.77 -13.24
C ARG A 78 -3.01 3.64 -12.10
N VAL A 79 -1.70 3.63 -11.82
CA VAL A 79 -1.14 4.33 -10.67
C VAL A 79 -0.57 5.67 -11.12
N LYS A 80 -1.16 6.74 -10.62
CA LYS A 80 -0.73 8.10 -10.94
C LYS A 80 0.35 8.60 -9.99
N LYS A 81 0.33 8.12 -8.76
CA LYS A 81 1.31 8.53 -7.76
C LYS A 81 1.55 7.41 -6.76
N LEU A 82 2.81 7.24 -6.41
CA LEU A 82 3.23 6.25 -5.42
C LEU A 82 4.01 6.98 -4.33
N ILE A 83 3.53 6.88 -3.10
CA ILE A 83 4.17 7.50 -1.94
C ILE A 83 4.56 6.40 -0.97
N LEU A 84 5.85 6.32 -0.67
CA LEU A 84 6.37 5.29 0.22
C LEU A 84 6.83 5.95 1.52
N LEU A 85 6.24 5.50 2.63
CA LEU A 85 6.57 5.97 3.97
C LEU A 85 7.34 4.88 4.69
N ALA A 86 8.63 5.11 4.92
CA ALA A 86 9.52 4.12 5.56
C ALA A 86 9.29 2.72 4.97
N PRO A 87 9.47 2.57 3.65
CA PRO A 87 9.15 1.30 3.00
C PRO A 87 10.06 0.18 3.50
N ALA A 88 9.49 -1.02 3.60
CA ALA A 88 10.20 -2.20 4.07
C ALA A 88 10.94 -2.88 2.92
N LEU A 89 11.67 -2.12 2.15
CA LEU A 89 12.50 -2.65 1.07
C LEU A 89 13.72 -3.38 1.60
N ASN A 90 14.07 -3.08 2.86
CA ASN A 90 15.19 -3.69 3.57
C ASN A 90 14.67 -4.44 4.78
N LEU A 91 13.68 -5.30 4.56
CA LEU A 91 13.06 -6.07 5.61
C LEU A 91 14.05 -6.86 6.43
N ASP A 92 15.11 -7.24 5.79
CA ASP A 92 16.05 -8.16 6.35
C ASP A 92 17.40 -7.81 5.81
N GLU A 93 18.39 -7.79 6.67
CA GLU A 93 19.73 -7.42 6.29
C GLU A 93 20.31 -8.33 5.23
N SER A 94 19.95 -9.59 5.25
CA SER A 94 20.42 -10.54 4.24
C SER A 94 19.90 -10.18 2.86
N ILE A 95 18.71 -9.65 2.77
CA ILE A 95 18.17 -9.14 1.51
C ILE A 95 18.92 -7.89 1.11
N ASN A 96 19.11 -7.01 2.07
CA ASN A 96 19.80 -5.74 1.85
C ASN A 96 21.23 -5.98 1.36
N ASP A 97 21.91 -6.95 1.93
CA ASP A 97 23.28 -7.29 1.55
C ASP A 97 23.39 -7.84 0.12
N LYS A 98 22.31 -8.32 -0.42
CA LYS A 98 22.27 -8.87 -1.77
C LYS A 98 21.93 -7.85 -2.83
N LEU A 99 21.52 -6.71 -2.40
CA LEU A 99 21.18 -5.61 -3.31
C LEU A 99 22.44 -4.86 -3.72
#